data_05f317c351de1d340a298f2c3b3502b5
#
_entry.id   05f317c351de1d340a298f2c3b3502b5
#
_cell.length_a   1.000
_cell.length_b   1.000
_cell.length_c   1.000
_cell.angle_alpha   90.00
_cell.angle_beta   90.00
_cell.angle_gamma   90.00
#
_symmetry.space_group_name_H-M   'P 1'
#
loop_
_entity.id
_entity.type
_entity.pdbx_description
1 polymer ?
#
loop_
_entity_poly.entity_id
_entity_poly.type
_entity_poly.pdbx_seq_one_letter_code
_entity_poly.pdbx_strand_id
1 'polypeptide(L)'
;PAFAVGRTQEMLYAIREIKQRGLVTGHDHFPVYVDSPLAVEATGIFLQCDPTDFDDETQAILKQGVNPIWFDGLKLSVSSDESKLINTDPQPKVILSASGMCEAGRIRHHLKHNLWRKESVILFVGYQAEGSLGWKLENGAKSVKLFGEDIAVNAEIAMLHGTSGHAD
;
A
#
# COMPACT_ATOMS: atom_id res chain seq x y z
N PRO A 1 1.96 4.18 -1.37
CA PRO A 1 2.85 3.65 -2.42
C PRO A 1 3.66 2.46 -1.90
N ALA A 2 3.72 1.37 -2.67
CA ALA A 2 4.52 0.20 -2.33
C ALA A 2 5.06 -0.47 -3.60
N PHE A 3 6.22 -1.10 -3.50
CA PHE A 3 6.70 -1.98 -4.58
C PHE A 3 5.80 -3.21 -4.67
N ALA A 4 5.53 -3.64 -5.89
CA ALA A 4 4.59 -4.73 -6.17
C ALA A 4 5.02 -6.07 -5.56
N VAL A 5 6.35 -6.32 -5.53
CA VAL A 5 6.95 -7.56 -5.01
C VAL A 5 7.67 -7.27 -3.71
N GLY A 6 7.46 -8.09 -2.71
CA GLY A 6 8.04 -8.01 -1.37
C GLY A 6 7.30 -7.01 -0.49
N ARG A 7 7.45 -5.71 -0.75
CA ARG A 7 6.93 -4.65 0.12
C ARG A 7 5.40 -4.67 0.27
N THR A 8 4.68 -4.94 -0.80
CA THR A 8 3.21 -5.09 -0.72
C THR A 8 2.84 -6.23 0.21
N GLN A 9 3.50 -7.39 0.10
CA GLN A 9 3.20 -8.57 0.92
C GLN A 9 3.57 -8.36 2.39
N GLU A 10 4.68 -7.67 2.69
CA GLU A 10 5.03 -7.26 4.05
C GLU A 10 3.98 -6.33 4.66
N MET A 11 3.46 -5.38 3.88
CA MET A 11 2.38 -4.50 4.35
C MET A 11 1.08 -5.27 4.60
N LEU A 12 0.76 -6.25 3.77
CA LEU A 12 -0.40 -7.12 4.00
C LEU A 12 -0.25 -7.91 5.31
N TYR A 13 0.94 -8.45 5.56
CA TYR A 13 1.25 -9.14 6.83
C TYR A 13 1.02 -8.21 8.02
N ALA A 14 1.62 -7.02 8.02
CA ALA A 14 1.48 -6.05 9.10
C ALA A 14 0.01 -5.59 9.30
N ILE A 15 -0.72 -5.34 8.21
CA ILE A 15 -2.14 -4.94 8.28
C ILE A 15 -3.00 -6.07 8.84
N ARG A 16 -2.73 -7.33 8.46
CA ARG A 16 -3.41 -8.49 9.03
C ARG A 16 -3.24 -8.51 10.55
N GLU A 17 -2.02 -8.34 11.05
CA GLU A 17 -1.76 -8.28 12.48
C GLU A 17 -2.51 -7.13 13.16
N ILE A 18 -2.46 -5.93 12.59
CA ILE A 18 -3.17 -4.76 13.10
C ILE A 18 -4.67 -5.04 13.23
N LYS A 19 -5.28 -5.63 12.21
CA LYS A 19 -6.70 -6.00 12.22
C LYS A 19 -7.01 -7.10 13.23
N GLN A 20 -6.19 -8.15 13.27
CA GLN A 20 -6.37 -9.28 14.19
C GLN A 20 -6.25 -8.85 15.66
N ARG A 21 -5.38 -7.91 15.96
CA ARG A 21 -5.17 -7.34 17.30
C ARG A 21 -6.16 -6.22 17.66
N GLY A 22 -7.05 -5.82 16.74
CA GLY A 22 -8.03 -4.77 16.96
C GLY A 22 -7.39 -3.41 17.30
N LEU A 23 -6.25 -3.08 16.68
CA LEU A 23 -5.50 -1.86 17.01
C LEU A 23 -6.11 -0.59 16.39
N VAL A 24 -7.04 -0.72 15.45
CA VAL A 24 -7.76 0.41 14.87
C VAL A 24 -9.15 0.48 15.48
N THR A 25 -9.43 1.54 16.21
CA THR A 25 -10.73 1.76 16.86
C THR A 25 -11.64 2.62 16.00
N GLY A 26 -12.93 2.29 15.96
CA GLY A 26 -13.94 3.06 15.22
C GLY A 26 -14.06 2.73 13.73
N HIS A 27 -13.14 1.93 13.19
CA HIS A 27 -13.11 1.50 11.79
C HIS A 27 -12.65 0.03 11.66
N ASP A 28 -13.18 -0.87 12.47
CA ASP A 28 -12.69 -2.27 12.58
C ASP A 28 -12.77 -3.06 11.27
N HIS A 29 -13.69 -2.69 10.37
CA HIS A 29 -13.95 -3.39 9.11
C HIS A 29 -13.50 -2.60 7.86
N PHE A 30 -12.50 -1.72 7.98
CA PHE A 30 -12.00 -1.00 6.80
C PHE A 30 -11.48 -1.96 5.73
N PRO A 31 -11.84 -1.73 4.45
CA PRO A 31 -11.30 -2.51 3.34
C PRO A 31 -9.86 -2.13 3.03
N VAL A 32 -9.09 -3.12 2.58
CA VAL A 32 -7.72 -2.96 2.10
C VAL A 32 -7.67 -3.38 0.64
N TYR A 33 -7.27 -2.48 -0.24
CA TYR A 33 -7.17 -2.75 -1.66
C TYR A 33 -5.71 -2.93 -2.07
N VAL A 34 -5.41 -4.02 -2.79
CA VAL A 34 -4.19 -4.15 -3.58
C VAL A 34 -4.57 -3.77 -5.01
N ASP A 35 -4.24 -2.54 -5.41
CA ASP A 35 -4.57 -2.02 -6.73
C ASP A 35 -3.32 -1.88 -7.60
N SER A 36 -2.82 -3.02 -8.03
CA SER A 36 -1.70 -3.18 -8.96
C SER A 36 -1.73 -4.59 -9.52
N PRO A 37 -1.93 -4.82 -10.84
CA PRO A 37 -1.95 -6.16 -11.42
C PRO A 37 -0.72 -6.98 -11.05
N LEU A 38 0.48 -6.41 -11.14
CA LEU A 38 1.71 -7.09 -10.77
C LEU A 38 1.76 -7.46 -9.27
N ALA A 39 1.26 -6.59 -8.40
CA ALA A 39 1.21 -6.90 -6.97
C ALA A 39 0.20 -8.01 -6.66
N VAL A 40 -0.92 -8.06 -7.37
CA VAL A 40 -1.90 -9.15 -7.27
C VAL A 40 -1.29 -10.48 -7.69
N GLU A 41 -0.60 -10.52 -8.84
CA GLU A 41 0.09 -11.72 -9.31
C GLU A 41 1.18 -12.18 -8.32
N ALA A 42 2.03 -11.26 -7.85
CA ALA A 42 3.05 -11.55 -6.86
C ALA A 42 2.44 -12.10 -5.57
N THR A 43 1.35 -11.50 -5.07
CA THR A 43 0.65 -11.99 -3.89
C THR A 43 0.13 -13.42 -4.08
N GLY A 44 -0.39 -13.73 -5.27
CA GLY A 44 -0.80 -15.08 -5.63
C GLY A 44 0.35 -16.10 -5.59
N ILE A 45 1.54 -15.70 -6.03
CA ILE A 45 2.75 -16.53 -5.97
C ILE A 45 3.18 -16.77 -4.52
N PHE A 46 3.23 -15.72 -3.69
CA PHE A 46 3.56 -15.84 -2.26
C PHE A 46 2.63 -16.83 -1.53
N LEU A 47 1.34 -16.86 -1.90
CA LEU A 47 0.38 -17.80 -1.33
C LEU A 47 0.61 -19.27 -1.74
N GLN A 48 1.42 -19.51 -2.77
CA GLN A 48 1.74 -20.84 -3.30
C GLN A 48 3.16 -21.29 -2.93
N CYS A 49 3.96 -20.46 -2.23
CA CYS A 49 5.29 -20.81 -1.77
C CYS A 49 5.23 -21.97 -0.76
N ASP A 50 6.28 -22.79 -0.74
CA ASP A 50 6.42 -23.83 0.28
C ASP A 50 6.51 -23.18 1.67
N PRO A 51 5.78 -23.68 2.67
CA PRO A 51 5.88 -23.15 4.05
C PRO A 51 7.31 -23.08 4.59
N THR A 52 8.23 -23.92 4.10
CA THR A 52 9.64 -23.93 4.53
C THR A 52 10.44 -22.74 4.00
N ASP A 53 9.94 -22.02 3.01
CA ASP A 53 10.57 -20.81 2.46
C ASP A 53 10.36 -19.57 3.35
N PHE A 54 9.47 -19.66 4.34
CA PHE A 54 9.18 -18.58 5.26
C PHE A 54 9.97 -18.67 6.57
N ASP A 55 10.07 -17.56 7.28
CA ASP A 55 10.65 -17.52 8.61
C ASP A 55 9.83 -18.34 9.64
N ASP A 56 10.45 -18.60 10.79
CA ASP A 56 9.87 -19.44 11.84
C ASP A 56 8.52 -18.88 12.35
N GLU A 57 8.37 -17.55 12.41
CA GLU A 57 7.15 -16.89 12.86
C GLU A 57 6.01 -17.12 11.86
N THR A 58 6.25 -16.90 10.58
CA THR A 58 5.28 -17.13 9.51
C THR A 58 4.92 -18.62 9.42
N GLN A 59 5.89 -19.52 9.56
CA GLN A 59 5.63 -20.96 9.61
C GLN A 59 4.72 -21.33 10.79
N ALA A 60 4.91 -20.72 11.96
CA ALA A 60 4.06 -20.96 13.13
C ALA A 60 2.62 -20.52 12.88
N ILE A 61 2.40 -19.41 12.20
CA ILE A 61 1.09 -18.91 11.78
C ILE A 61 0.43 -19.89 10.79
N LEU A 62 1.16 -20.34 9.79
CA LEU A 62 0.68 -21.31 8.80
C LEU A 62 0.29 -22.65 9.44
N LYS A 63 1.05 -23.13 10.42
CA LYS A 63 0.72 -24.37 11.19
C LYS A 63 -0.59 -24.25 11.97
N GLN A 64 -1.02 -23.03 12.30
CA GLN A 64 -2.31 -22.77 12.94
C GLN A 64 -3.47 -22.68 11.92
N GLY A 65 -3.19 -22.88 10.63
CA GLY A 65 -4.16 -22.74 9.55
C GLY A 65 -4.52 -21.29 9.20
N VAL A 66 -3.73 -20.35 9.67
CA VAL A 66 -3.91 -18.91 9.38
C VAL A 66 -3.07 -18.52 8.18
N ASN A 67 -3.68 -17.81 7.24
CA ASN A 67 -2.94 -17.26 6.10
C ASN A 67 -2.20 -15.99 6.55
N PRO A 68 -0.88 -15.86 6.30
CA PRO A 68 -0.08 -14.75 6.81
C PRO A 68 -0.37 -13.40 6.12
N ILE A 69 -0.88 -13.42 4.89
CA ILE A 69 -1.11 -12.19 4.10
C ILE A 69 -2.55 -12.07 3.60
N TRP A 70 -3.44 -12.98 3.98
CA TRP A 70 -4.86 -12.94 3.62
C TRP A 70 -5.73 -12.72 4.86
N PHE A 71 -6.70 -11.81 4.79
CA PHE A 71 -7.59 -11.46 5.87
C PHE A 71 -8.92 -10.91 5.35
N ASP A 72 -9.93 -10.87 6.20
CA ASP A 72 -11.23 -10.30 5.86
C ASP A 72 -11.14 -8.81 5.50
N GLY A 73 -11.80 -8.44 4.40
CA GLY A 73 -11.75 -7.09 3.85
C GLY A 73 -10.58 -6.81 2.92
N LEU A 74 -9.68 -7.79 2.66
CA LEU A 74 -8.70 -7.68 1.58
C LEU A 74 -9.38 -7.82 0.22
N LYS A 75 -9.12 -6.88 -0.67
CA LYS A 75 -9.66 -6.83 -2.03
C LYS A 75 -8.53 -6.66 -3.04
N LEU A 76 -8.50 -7.52 -4.03
CA LEU A 76 -7.53 -7.49 -5.12
C LEU A 76 -8.19 -6.85 -6.34
N SER A 77 -7.63 -5.76 -6.86
CA SER A 77 -8.14 -5.03 -8.02
C SER A 77 -7.21 -5.23 -9.22
N VAL A 78 -7.74 -5.79 -10.28
CA VAL A 78 -7.00 -6.07 -11.51
C VAL A 78 -7.44 -5.15 -12.65
N SER A 79 -8.73 -4.89 -12.81
CA SER A 79 -9.25 -4.08 -13.89
C SER A 79 -9.11 -2.57 -13.63
N SER A 80 -9.07 -1.79 -14.73
CA SER A 80 -9.03 -0.33 -14.62
C SER A 80 -10.34 0.25 -14.07
N ASP A 81 -11.46 -0.42 -14.28
CA ASP A 81 -12.76 0.06 -13.81
C ASP A 81 -12.91 -0.16 -12.30
N GLU A 82 -12.44 -1.29 -11.78
CA GLU A 82 -12.33 -1.50 -10.32
C GLU A 82 -11.47 -0.41 -9.68
N SER A 83 -10.30 -0.12 -10.27
CA SER A 83 -9.40 0.93 -9.78
C SER A 83 -10.05 2.32 -9.71
N LYS A 84 -10.86 2.68 -10.69
CA LYS A 84 -11.61 3.95 -10.69
C LYS A 84 -12.62 4.00 -9.54
N LEU A 85 -13.34 2.90 -9.31
CA LEU A 85 -14.35 2.81 -8.24
C LEU A 85 -13.74 2.99 -6.85
N ILE A 86 -12.51 2.53 -6.62
CA ILE A 86 -11.80 2.73 -5.35
C ILE A 86 -11.69 4.22 -5.01
N ASN A 87 -11.40 5.07 -6.00
CA ASN A 87 -11.24 6.52 -5.78
C ASN A 87 -12.56 7.26 -5.55
N THR A 88 -13.68 6.72 -5.99
CA THR A 88 -15.01 7.33 -5.84
C THR A 88 -15.75 6.88 -4.58
N ASP A 89 -15.34 5.78 -3.96
CA ASP A 89 -15.89 5.29 -2.72
C ASP A 89 -15.46 6.19 -1.54
N PRO A 90 -16.39 6.80 -0.79
CA PRO A 90 -16.08 7.70 0.31
C PRO A 90 -15.66 6.99 1.62
N GLN A 91 -15.81 5.68 1.70
CA GLN A 91 -15.49 4.94 2.94
C GLN A 91 -13.99 4.99 3.26
N PRO A 92 -13.62 5.08 4.55
CA PRO A 92 -12.24 4.91 4.99
C PRO A 92 -11.67 3.57 4.51
N LYS A 93 -10.48 3.59 3.94
CA LYS A 93 -9.83 2.42 3.34
C LYS A 93 -8.32 2.54 3.30
N VAL A 94 -7.65 1.42 3.13
CA VAL A 94 -6.23 1.38 2.79
C VAL A 94 -6.08 0.98 1.32
N ILE A 95 -5.20 1.66 0.58
CA ILE A 95 -4.89 1.36 -0.82
C ILE A 95 -3.38 1.08 -0.91
N LEU A 96 -3.03 -0.13 -1.28
CA LEU A 96 -1.66 -0.53 -1.63
C LEU A 96 -1.55 -0.53 -3.15
N SER A 97 -0.67 0.31 -3.70
CA SER A 97 -0.53 0.46 -5.15
C SER A 97 0.92 0.77 -5.55
N ALA A 98 1.36 0.19 -6.65
CA ALA A 98 2.66 0.44 -7.25
C ALA A 98 2.59 1.66 -8.21
N SER A 99 3.69 2.35 -8.42
CA SER A 99 5.07 2.09 -7.97
C SER A 99 5.36 2.70 -6.60
N GLY A 100 6.37 2.14 -5.92
CA GLY A 100 6.77 2.61 -4.58
C GLY A 100 7.29 4.06 -4.56
N MET A 101 7.88 4.56 -5.65
CA MET A 101 8.39 5.94 -5.79
C MET A 101 7.41 6.89 -6.50
N CYS A 102 6.18 6.45 -6.77
CA CYS A 102 5.12 7.24 -7.41
C CYS A 102 5.38 7.68 -8.86
N GLU A 103 6.39 7.14 -9.54
CA GLU A 103 6.76 7.57 -10.89
C GLU A 103 5.88 6.94 -11.98
N ALA A 104 5.29 5.78 -11.72
CA ALA A 104 4.46 5.04 -12.65
C ALA A 104 3.32 4.32 -11.93
N GLY A 105 2.43 3.67 -12.70
CA GLY A 105 1.38 2.81 -12.17
C GLY A 105 0.16 3.54 -11.63
N ARG A 106 -0.74 2.76 -11.07
CA ARG A 106 -2.04 3.22 -10.58
C ARG A 106 -1.95 4.15 -9.38
N ILE A 107 -0.87 4.06 -8.61
CA ILE A 107 -0.62 4.98 -7.49
C ILE A 107 -0.73 6.44 -7.91
N ARG A 108 -0.33 6.80 -9.12
CA ARG A 108 -0.43 8.18 -9.61
C ARG A 108 -1.88 8.66 -9.74
N HIS A 109 -2.79 7.76 -10.11
CA HIS A 109 -4.23 8.07 -10.14
C HIS A 109 -4.77 8.23 -8.71
N HIS A 110 -4.39 7.35 -7.79
CA HIS A 110 -4.78 7.48 -6.38
C HIS A 110 -4.26 8.78 -5.77
N LEU A 111 -3.00 9.16 -6.04
CA LEU A 111 -2.45 10.43 -5.59
C LEU A 111 -3.21 11.63 -6.16
N LYS A 112 -3.55 11.62 -7.45
CA LYS A 112 -4.36 12.69 -8.07
C LYS A 112 -5.70 12.89 -7.33
N HIS A 113 -6.33 11.82 -6.90
CA HIS A 113 -7.64 11.87 -6.23
C HIS A 113 -7.57 12.12 -4.73
N ASN A 114 -6.42 11.91 -4.09
CA ASN A 114 -6.33 11.92 -2.62
C ASN A 114 -5.34 12.94 -2.03
N LEU A 115 -4.35 13.45 -2.79
CA LEU A 115 -3.34 14.39 -2.26
C LEU A 115 -3.94 15.71 -1.76
N TRP A 116 -5.00 16.19 -2.36
CA TRP A 116 -5.65 17.45 -1.98
C TRP A 116 -6.58 17.31 -0.76
N ARG A 117 -6.86 16.08 -0.31
CA ARG A 117 -7.76 15.76 0.79
C ARG A 117 -7.00 15.73 2.12
N LYS A 118 -7.43 16.55 3.07
CA LYS A 118 -6.79 16.66 4.40
C LYS A 118 -6.95 15.41 5.27
N GLU A 119 -7.98 14.63 5.02
CA GLU A 119 -8.28 13.38 5.71
C GLU A 119 -7.49 12.19 5.17
N SER A 120 -6.72 12.37 4.10
CA SER A 120 -5.88 11.33 3.52
C SER A 120 -4.48 11.32 4.12
N VAL A 121 -3.90 10.14 4.24
CA VAL A 121 -2.50 9.93 4.61
C VAL A 121 -1.80 9.19 3.47
N ILE A 122 -0.67 9.71 3.04
CA ILE A 122 0.22 9.02 2.09
C ILE A 122 1.39 8.45 2.89
N LEU A 123 1.35 7.15 3.13
CA LEU A 123 2.38 6.44 3.89
C LEU A 123 3.43 5.85 2.95
N PHE A 124 4.64 6.40 2.97
CA PHE A 124 5.78 5.81 2.28
C PHE A 124 6.39 4.67 3.11
N VAL A 125 6.58 3.53 2.46
CA VAL A 125 7.06 2.29 3.09
C VAL A 125 8.37 1.79 2.46
N GLY A 126 9.10 2.67 1.82
CA GLY A 126 10.36 2.36 1.16
C GLY A 126 11.09 3.61 0.70
N TYR A 127 12.35 3.44 0.31
CA TYR A 127 13.23 4.51 -0.16
C TYR A 127 12.63 5.29 -1.34
N GLN A 128 12.86 6.60 -1.32
CA GLN A 128 12.47 7.52 -2.39
C GLN A 128 13.73 8.13 -3.03
N ALA A 129 13.98 7.81 -4.28
CA ALA A 129 15.13 8.35 -5.01
C ALA A 129 14.98 9.86 -5.23
N GLU A 130 16.07 10.60 -5.09
CA GLU A 130 16.11 12.04 -5.33
C GLU A 130 15.53 12.40 -6.70
N GLY A 131 14.67 13.42 -6.71
CA GLY A 131 13.98 13.89 -7.92
C GLY A 131 12.70 13.13 -8.27
N SER A 132 12.43 11.95 -7.65
CA SER A 132 11.17 11.23 -7.85
C SER A 132 9.98 12.02 -7.28
N LEU A 133 8.76 11.65 -7.71
CA LEU A 133 7.54 12.24 -7.16
C LEU A 133 7.41 11.94 -5.65
N GLY A 134 7.73 10.71 -5.24
CA GLY A 134 7.72 10.34 -3.82
C GLY A 134 8.70 11.18 -3.02
N TRP A 135 9.93 11.37 -3.49
CA TRP A 135 10.91 12.22 -2.84
C TRP A 135 10.44 13.68 -2.70
N LYS A 136 9.79 14.24 -3.72
CA LYS A 136 9.21 15.59 -3.65
C LYS A 136 8.14 15.69 -2.55
N LEU A 137 7.29 14.69 -2.43
CA LEU A 137 6.27 14.63 -1.40
C LEU A 137 6.88 14.51 0.01
N GLU A 138 7.86 13.64 0.20
CA GLU A 138 8.61 13.50 1.47
C GLU A 138 9.31 14.80 1.88
N ASN A 139 9.81 15.56 0.91
CA ASN A 139 10.49 16.84 1.15
C ASN A 139 9.53 18.03 1.20
N GLY A 140 8.25 17.81 1.42
CA GLY A 140 7.28 18.84 1.76
C GLY A 140 6.78 19.67 0.59
N ALA A 141 6.78 19.14 -0.63
CA ALA A 141 6.16 19.80 -1.77
C ALA A 141 4.72 20.19 -1.45
N LYS A 142 4.35 21.45 -1.72
CA LYS A 142 2.99 21.97 -1.50
C LYS A 142 2.05 21.70 -2.66
N SER A 143 2.60 21.44 -3.83
CA SER A 143 1.90 20.97 -5.01
C SER A 143 2.81 20.11 -5.87
N VAL A 144 2.21 19.20 -6.62
CA VAL A 144 2.92 18.33 -7.56
C VAL A 144 2.15 18.21 -8.87
N LYS A 145 2.87 17.99 -9.97
CA LYS A 145 2.23 17.82 -11.27
C LYS A 145 1.90 16.36 -11.54
N LEU A 146 0.61 16.07 -11.74
CA LEU A 146 0.11 14.74 -12.09
C LEU A 146 -0.78 14.85 -13.33
N PHE A 147 -0.45 14.09 -14.38
CA PHE A 147 -1.20 14.07 -15.65
C PHE A 147 -1.42 15.47 -16.25
N GLY A 148 -0.42 16.36 -16.12
CA GLY A 148 -0.48 17.73 -16.61
C GLY A 148 -1.19 18.74 -15.71
N GLU A 149 -1.81 18.31 -14.62
CA GLU A 149 -2.51 19.16 -13.65
C GLU A 149 -1.67 19.39 -12.40
N ASP A 150 -1.74 20.58 -11.82
CA ASP A 150 -1.11 20.89 -10.53
C ASP A 150 -2.06 20.49 -9.40
N ILE A 151 -1.63 19.55 -8.58
CA ILE A 151 -2.39 19.00 -7.46
C ILE A 151 -1.81 19.49 -6.15
N ALA A 152 -2.64 20.17 -5.35
CA ALA A 152 -2.25 20.61 -4.01
C ALA A 152 -1.97 19.41 -3.09
N VAL A 153 -0.98 19.52 -2.21
CA VAL A 153 -0.64 18.51 -1.21
C VAL A 153 -1.18 18.99 0.14
N ASN A 154 -2.37 18.54 0.49
CA ASN A 154 -3.03 18.78 1.77
C ASN A 154 -3.08 17.51 2.63
N ALA A 155 -2.90 16.34 2.02
CA ALA A 155 -2.81 15.05 2.71
C ALA A 155 -1.59 15.04 3.65
N GLU A 156 -1.71 14.29 4.74
CA GLU A 156 -0.56 13.99 5.59
C GLU A 156 0.44 13.11 4.83
N ILE A 157 1.71 13.46 4.89
CA ILE A 157 2.81 12.63 4.35
C ILE A 157 3.53 11.98 5.53
N ALA A 158 3.51 10.67 5.57
CA ALA A 158 4.12 9.88 6.63
C ALA A 158 5.11 8.86 6.04
N MET A 159 6.12 8.50 6.82
CA MET A 159 7.16 7.54 6.45
C MET A 159 7.25 6.44 7.50
N LEU A 160 7.32 5.20 7.03
CA LEU A 160 7.60 4.05 7.88
C LEU A 160 9.10 3.74 7.79
N HIS A 161 9.83 4.10 8.84
CA HIS A 161 11.26 3.85 8.93
C HIS A 161 11.57 2.39 9.31
N GLY A 162 12.76 1.92 8.93
CA GLY A 162 13.24 0.58 9.29
C GLY A 162 12.75 -0.55 8.37
N THR A 163 12.05 -0.22 7.29
CA THR A 163 11.57 -1.20 6.32
C THR A 163 12.40 -1.23 5.02
N SER A 164 13.33 -0.29 4.84
CA SER A 164 14.18 -0.23 3.65
C SER A 164 15.30 -1.28 3.72
N GLY A 165 15.53 -1.99 2.62
CA GLY A 165 16.72 -2.85 2.43
C GLY A 165 17.91 -2.09 1.82
N HIS A 166 17.80 -0.78 1.60
CA HIS A 166 18.90 0.05 1.14
C HIS A 166 19.78 0.44 2.31
N ALA A 167 21.11 0.47 2.08
CA ALA A 167 22.05 1.04 3.03
C ALA A 167 21.87 2.55 3.11
N ASP A 168 21.97 3.09 4.31
CA ASP A 168 21.96 4.54 4.56
C ASP A 168 23.27 5.19 4.10
#